data_40b7024d76cce3b27df348d7b1fd98e9
#
_entry.id   40b7024d76cce3b27df348d7b1fd98e9
#
_cell.length_a   1.000
_cell.length_b   1.000
_cell.length_c   1.000
_cell.angle_alpha   90.00
_cell.angle_beta   90.00
_cell.angle_gamma   90.00
#
_symmetry.space_group_name_H-M   'P 1'
#
loop_
_entity.id
_entity.type
_entity.pdbx_description
1 polymer ?
#
loop_
_entity_poly.entity_id
_entity_poly.type
_entity_poly.pdbx_seq_one_letter_code
_entity_poly.pdbx_strand_id
1 'polypeptide(L)'
;DVLGSVRDRSLAIEGQDYIIVDSLDSETEWGQALECCDVVVHLAGRAHMLNDEAADPLEAFRRTNTIGTLNLAEQAANSGVSRFIFLSSIGVNGAATSGMPFNVYDSPSPHSPYAVSKLEAEIGLRAIAKRTSLDVVIIRPPAIYGKNAPGNFGLIEKFIRIGIPLPVGSINNKRSLVAIENVVSFIAVCIEH
;
A
#
# COMPACT_ATOMS: atom_id res chain seq x y z
N ASP A 1 -14.61 1.46 -16.62
CA ASP A 1 -14.21 2.85 -16.37
C ASP A 1 -13.42 2.92 -15.07
N VAL A 2 -12.52 3.90 -14.93
CA VAL A 2 -11.68 4.07 -13.74
C VAL A 2 -11.81 5.51 -13.25
N LEU A 3 -12.18 5.66 -11.97
CA LEU A 3 -12.17 6.94 -11.27
C LEU A 3 -10.97 6.98 -10.33
N GLY A 4 -10.07 7.96 -10.51
CA GLY A 4 -8.93 8.19 -9.64
C GLY A 4 -9.28 9.06 -8.43
N SER A 5 -8.65 8.83 -7.27
CA SER A 5 -8.64 9.79 -6.17
C SER A 5 -7.24 10.36 -5.96
N VAL A 6 -7.12 11.67 -5.88
CA VAL A 6 -5.85 12.38 -5.71
C VAL A 6 -5.96 13.44 -4.63
N ARG A 7 -4.87 13.73 -3.92
CA ARG A 7 -4.83 14.82 -2.93
C ARG A 7 -4.65 16.20 -3.55
N ASP A 8 -4.03 16.24 -4.71
CA ASP A 8 -3.73 17.48 -5.42
C ASP A 8 -3.99 17.28 -6.91
N ARG A 9 -4.57 18.28 -7.54
CA ARG A 9 -4.89 18.26 -8.98
C ARG A 9 -3.65 18.05 -9.86
N SER A 10 -2.48 18.46 -9.42
CA SER A 10 -1.21 18.25 -10.14
C SER A 10 -0.81 16.78 -10.23
N LEU A 11 -1.40 15.91 -9.41
CA LEU A 11 -1.17 14.46 -9.42
C LEU A 11 -2.15 13.71 -10.34
N ALA A 12 -3.16 14.40 -10.88
CA ALA A 12 -4.14 13.80 -11.78
C ALA A 12 -3.49 13.50 -13.15
N ILE A 13 -3.92 12.39 -13.74
CA ILE A 13 -3.48 11.99 -15.08
C ILE A 13 -4.40 12.65 -16.10
N GLU A 14 -3.84 13.32 -17.10
CA GLU A 14 -4.60 13.96 -18.15
C GLU A 14 -5.50 12.95 -18.90
N GLY A 15 -6.77 13.32 -19.06
CA GLY A 15 -7.78 12.47 -19.75
C GLY A 15 -8.37 11.37 -18.89
N GLN A 16 -8.08 11.32 -17.57
CA GLN A 16 -8.67 10.39 -16.62
C GLN A 16 -9.60 11.12 -15.64
N ASP A 17 -10.75 10.54 -15.36
CA ASP A 17 -11.66 11.06 -14.34
C ASP A 17 -11.05 10.91 -12.95
N TYR A 18 -11.20 11.94 -12.11
CA TYR A 18 -10.68 11.92 -10.75
C TYR A 18 -11.49 12.80 -9.80
N ILE A 19 -11.39 12.49 -8.53
CA ILE A 19 -11.85 13.32 -7.43
C ILE A 19 -10.68 13.81 -6.58
N ILE A 20 -10.85 14.97 -5.94
CA ILE A 20 -9.88 15.47 -4.97
C ILE A 20 -10.31 15.03 -3.57
N VAL A 21 -9.38 14.44 -2.83
CA VAL A 21 -9.57 13.97 -1.46
C VAL A 21 -8.43 14.53 -0.62
N ASP A 22 -8.71 15.54 0.18
CA ASP A 22 -7.70 16.31 0.93
C ASP A 22 -6.96 15.47 1.97
N SER A 23 -7.66 14.55 2.63
CA SER A 23 -7.12 13.70 3.68
C SER A 23 -7.56 12.25 3.50
N LEU A 24 -6.85 11.35 4.18
CA LEU A 24 -7.21 9.94 4.33
C LEU A 24 -7.23 9.64 5.82
N ASP A 25 -8.39 9.80 6.46
CA ASP A 25 -8.61 9.61 7.89
C ASP A 25 -10.07 9.22 8.19
N SER A 26 -10.49 9.34 9.46
CA SER A 26 -11.85 9.00 9.91
C SER A 26 -12.95 9.90 9.34
N GLU A 27 -12.61 11.15 8.99
CA GLU A 27 -13.58 12.17 8.57
C GLU A 27 -13.74 12.23 7.05
N THR A 28 -12.96 11.45 6.30
CA THR A 28 -12.99 11.47 4.85
C THR A 28 -14.29 10.88 4.33
N GLU A 29 -15.03 11.66 3.56
CA GLU A 29 -16.27 11.26 2.92
C GLU A 29 -16.01 10.71 1.50
N TRP A 30 -16.41 9.47 1.25
CA TRP A 30 -16.16 8.76 0.01
C TRP A 30 -17.42 8.57 -0.85
N GLY A 31 -18.60 8.96 -0.38
CA GLY A 31 -19.88 8.66 -1.00
C GLY A 31 -19.92 8.93 -2.51
N GLN A 32 -19.46 10.13 -2.92
CA GLN A 32 -19.42 10.50 -4.34
C GLN A 32 -18.46 9.63 -5.17
N ALA A 33 -17.32 9.21 -4.59
CA ALA A 33 -16.34 8.36 -5.27
C ALA A 33 -16.82 6.91 -5.39
N LEU A 34 -17.68 6.47 -4.48
CA LEU A 34 -18.16 5.08 -4.41
C LEU A 34 -19.46 4.88 -5.16
N GLU A 35 -20.07 5.94 -5.66
CA GLU A 35 -21.28 5.87 -6.47
C GLU A 35 -20.99 5.11 -7.77
N CYS A 36 -21.70 4.02 -8.00
CA CYS A 36 -21.50 3.10 -9.13
C CYS A 36 -20.11 2.43 -9.18
N CYS A 37 -19.43 2.31 -8.05
CA CYS A 37 -18.13 1.67 -7.95
C CYS A 37 -18.29 0.17 -7.62
N ASP A 38 -17.79 -0.71 -8.49
CA ASP A 38 -17.82 -2.16 -8.28
C ASP A 38 -16.60 -2.63 -7.45
N VAL A 39 -15.43 -2.03 -7.68
CA VAL A 39 -14.15 -2.46 -7.08
C VAL A 39 -13.35 -1.26 -6.61
N VAL A 40 -12.88 -1.28 -5.37
CA VAL A 40 -11.92 -0.31 -4.84
C VAL A 40 -10.52 -0.89 -4.86
N VAL A 41 -9.57 -0.18 -5.49
CA VAL A 41 -8.13 -0.48 -5.41
C VAL A 41 -7.45 0.56 -4.53
N HIS A 42 -7.15 0.19 -3.28
CA HIS A 42 -6.59 1.10 -2.29
C HIS A 42 -5.07 1.03 -2.24
N LEU A 43 -4.42 1.97 -2.92
CA LEU A 43 -2.97 2.11 -3.01
C LEU A 43 -2.43 3.23 -2.12
N ALA A 44 -3.29 4.14 -1.68
CA ALA A 44 -2.90 5.29 -0.88
C ALA A 44 -2.41 4.89 0.51
N GLY A 45 -1.50 5.70 1.04
CA GLY A 45 -0.98 5.50 2.38
C GLY A 45 0.22 6.40 2.66
N ARG A 46 0.48 6.62 3.94
CA ARG A 46 1.70 7.25 4.43
C ARG A 46 2.84 6.22 4.34
N ALA A 47 3.90 6.52 3.58
CA ALA A 47 5.07 5.66 3.39
C ALA A 47 6.33 6.49 3.15
N HIS A 48 7.52 5.86 3.23
CA HIS A 48 8.82 6.45 2.88
C HIS A 48 9.19 7.76 3.61
N MET A 49 8.77 7.92 4.86
CA MET A 49 9.14 9.06 5.69
C MET A 49 10.56 8.82 6.26
N LEU A 50 11.60 9.27 5.55
CA LEU A 50 12.99 9.13 5.97
C LEU A 50 13.31 9.99 7.20
N ASN A 51 12.69 11.17 7.30
CA ASN A 51 12.72 12.06 8.47
C ASN A 51 11.27 12.31 8.88
N ASP A 52 10.75 11.48 9.77
CA ASP A 52 9.41 11.67 10.31
C ASP A 52 9.46 12.68 11.46
N GLU A 53 8.98 13.89 11.23
CA GLU A 53 8.91 14.96 12.22
C GLU A 53 7.67 14.86 13.14
N ALA A 54 6.85 13.82 12.97
CA ALA A 54 5.69 13.60 13.81
C ALA A 54 6.13 13.29 15.26
N ALA A 55 5.50 13.91 16.24
CA ALA A 55 5.77 13.66 17.65
C ALA A 55 5.52 12.20 18.05
N ASP A 56 4.52 11.56 17.43
CA ASP A 56 4.26 10.11 17.48
C ASP A 56 4.13 9.56 16.06
N PRO A 57 5.20 8.97 15.50
CA PRO A 57 5.17 8.39 14.18
C PRO A 57 4.14 7.29 14.01
N LEU A 58 3.95 6.43 15.03
CA LEU A 58 2.98 5.33 14.95
C LEU A 58 1.56 5.86 14.81
N GLU A 59 1.19 6.87 15.61
CA GLU A 59 -0.14 7.48 15.53
C GLU A 59 -0.36 8.17 14.17
N ALA A 60 0.65 8.83 13.63
CA ALA A 60 0.58 9.44 12.31
C ALA A 60 0.38 8.39 11.20
N PHE A 61 1.03 7.23 11.30
CA PHE A 61 0.79 6.11 10.38
C PHE A 61 -0.60 5.49 10.57
N ARG A 62 -1.06 5.30 11.81
CA ARG A 62 -2.40 4.75 12.12
C ARG A 62 -3.51 5.61 11.56
N ARG A 63 -3.42 6.93 11.75
CA ARG A 63 -4.43 7.87 11.25
C ARG A 63 -4.71 7.64 9.76
N THR A 64 -3.64 7.56 8.95
CA THR A 64 -3.78 7.41 7.50
C THR A 64 -3.96 5.96 7.09
N ASN A 65 -3.03 5.07 7.49
CA ASN A 65 -2.95 3.70 6.95
C ASN A 65 -3.95 2.74 7.58
N THR A 66 -4.34 2.96 8.84
CA THR A 66 -5.31 2.12 9.52
C THR A 66 -6.69 2.75 9.49
N ILE A 67 -6.86 3.89 10.15
CA ILE A 67 -8.16 4.53 10.36
C ILE A 67 -8.76 4.96 9.01
N GLY A 68 -7.98 5.67 8.17
CA GLY A 68 -8.45 6.10 6.85
C GLY A 68 -8.79 4.93 5.92
N THR A 69 -7.98 3.84 5.95
CA THR A 69 -8.29 2.63 5.18
C THR A 69 -9.58 1.98 5.63
N LEU A 70 -9.80 1.85 6.94
CA LEU A 70 -11.00 1.23 7.48
C LEU A 70 -12.25 2.09 7.24
N ASN A 71 -12.14 3.42 7.35
CA ASN A 71 -13.20 4.34 6.98
C ASN A 71 -13.62 4.16 5.51
N LEU A 72 -12.67 4.11 4.57
CA LEU A 72 -12.96 3.85 3.16
C LEU A 72 -13.64 2.48 2.95
N ALA A 73 -13.14 1.45 3.61
CA ALA A 73 -13.69 0.10 3.45
C ALA A 73 -15.11 -0.05 4.02
N GLU A 74 -15.42 0.63 5.14
CA GLU A 74 -16.78 0.69 5.70
C GLU A 74 -17.75 1.38 4.73
N GLN A 75 -17.34 2.54 4.21
CA GLN A 75 -18.17 3.26 3.25
C GLN A 75 -18.33 2.46 1.95
N ALA A 76 -17.29 1.79 1.46
CA ALA A 76 -17.35 0.90 0.29
C ALA A 76 -18.36 -0.24 0.51
N ALA A 77 -18.31 -0.91 1.66
CA ALA A 77 -19.25 -1.98 1.99
C ALA A 77 -20.70 -1.46 2.05
N ASN A 78 -20.92 -0.28 2.63
CA ASN A 78 -22.23 0.35 2.73
C ASN A 78 -22.78 0.84 1.38
N SER A 79 -21.90 1.18 0.43
CA SER A 79 -22.24 1.61 -0.92
C SER A 79 -22.46 0.44 -1.90
N GLY A 80 -22.28 -0.81 -1.45
CA GLY A 80 -22.49 -1.98 -2.28
C GLY A 80 -21.30 -2.35 -3.16
N VAL A 81 -20.10 -1.82 -2.89
CA VAL A 81 -18.86 -2.27 -3.54
C VAL A 81 -18.67 -3.76 -3.31
N SER A 82 -18.39 -4.51 -4.37
CA SER A 82 -18.24 -5.96 -4.30
C SER A 82 -16.87 -6.39 -3.80
N ARG A 83 -15.80 -5.63 -4.16
CA ARG A 83 -14.42 -6.00 -3.84
C ARG A 83 -13.56 -4.83 -3.42
N PHE A 84 -12.69 -5.07 -2.43
CA PHE A 84 -11.72 -4.12 -1.90
C PHE A 84 -10.30 -4.72 -1.98
N ILE A 85 -9.44 -4.18 -2.83
CA ILE A 85 -8.06 -4.61 -3.00
C ILE A 85 -7.14 -3.68 -2.21
N PHE A 86 -6.46 -4.21 -1.21
CA PHE A 86 -5.58 -3.45 -0.33
C PHE A 86 -4.10 -3.76 -0.59
N LEU A 87 -3.34 -2.74 -0.94
CA LEU A 87 -1.89 -2.86 -1.05
C LEU A 87 -1.25 -2.71 0.33
N SER A 88 -0.93 -3.83 0.95
CA SER A 88 -0.20 -3.93 2.20
C SER A 88 1.33 -3.94 1.97
N SER A 89 2.08 -4.68 2.75
CA SER A 89 3.54 -4.78 2.64
C SER A 89 4.05 -6.11 3.20
N ILE A 90 5.10 -6.66 2.61
CA ILE A 90 5.84 -7.80 3.18
C ILE A 90 6.42 -7.48 4.56
N GLY A 91 6.61 -6.19 4.90
CA GLY A 91 7.03 -5.75 6.23
C GLY A 91 6.10 -6.19 7.36
N VAL A 92 4.85 -6.55 7.06
CA VAL A 92 3.90 -7.15 8.00
C VAL A 92 4.37 -8.52 8.46
N ASN A 93 5.01 -9.30 7.59
CA ASN A 93 5.56 -10.63 7.95
C ASN A 93 6.80 -10.51 8.84
N GLY A 94 7.64 -9.50 8.65
CA GLY A 94 8.82 -9.29 9.48
C GLY A 94 9.93 -8.50 8.78
N ALA A 95 11.04 -8.26 9.51
CA ALA A 95 12.22 -7.55 9.01
C ALA A 95 13.12 -8.41 8.14
N ALA A 96 13.25 -9.70 8.49
CA ALA A 96 14.15 -10.64 7.86
C ALA A 96 13.67 -12.07 8.07
N THR A 97 14.13 -12.97 7.22
CA THR A 97 13.87 -14.41 7.33
C THR A 97 15.12 -15.13 7.83
N SER A 98 14.94 -16.23 8.55
CA SER A 98 15.99 -17.14 8.98
C SER A 98 15.81 -18.49 8.26
N GLY A 99 16.47 -18.63 7.09
CA GLY A 99 16.48 -19.90 6.33
C GLY A 99 15.37 -20.02 5.28
N MET A 100 14.09 -19.95 5.65
CA MET A 100 12.98 -20.09 4.70
C MET A 100 12.40 -18.72 4.31
N PRO A 101 11.96 -18.52 3.06
CA PRO A 101 11.21 -17.32 2.64
C PRO A 101 9.91 -17.17 3.42
N PHE A 102 9.42 -15.93 3.56
CA PHE A 102 8.06 -15.68 4.08
C PHE A 102 6.99 -16.34 3.22
N ASN A 103 5.95 -16.84 3.89
CA ASN A 103 4.75 -17.39 3.26
C ASN A 103 3.47 -16.80 3.87
N VAL A 104 2.32 -17.09 3.27
CA VAL A 104 1.02 -16.50 3.65
C VAL A 104 0.51 -16.98 5.02
N TYR A 105 1.03 -18.07 5.52
CA TYR A 105 0.63 -18.68 6.81
C TYR A 105 1.52 -18.26 7.98
N ASP A 106 2.62 -17.54 7.71
CA ASP A 106 3.50 -17.06 8.77
C ASP A 106 2.77 -16.07 9.67
N SER A 107 2.99 -16.21 10.97
CA SER A 107 2.48 -15.24 11.94
C SER A 107 3.10 -13.86 11.68
N PRO A 108 2.29 -12.81 11.59
CA PRO A 108 2.79 -11.44 11.40
C PRO A 108 3.74 -11.02 12.54
N SER A 109 4.85 -10.37 12.17
CA SER A 109 5.84 -9.82 13.10
C SER A 109 6.35 -8.46 12.62
N PRO A 110 5.47 -7.43 12.53
CA PRO A 110 5.83 -6.11 12.02
C PRO A 110 6.86 -5.43 12.93
N HIS A 111 7.90 -4.81 12.33
CA HIS A 111 9.03 -4.23 13.05
C HIS A 111 9.15 -2.71 12.93
N SER A 112 8.23 -2.06 12.24
CA SER A 112 8.22 -0.60 12.05
C SER A 112 6.80 -0.04 12.23
N PRO A 113 6.66 1.26 12.61
CA PRO A 113 5.35 1.92 12.70
C PRO A 113 4.50 1.76 11.43
N TYR A 114 5.13 1.87 10.26
CA TYR A 114 4.49 1.60 8.97
C TYR A 114 3.94 0.17 8.88
N ALA A 115 4.75 -0.83 9.18
CA ALA A 115 4.35 -2.23 9.09
C ALA A 115 3.25 -2.58 10.12
N VAL A 116 3.32 -2.00 11.32
CA VAL A 116 2.28 -2.12 12.34
C VAL A 116 0.96 -1.55 11.84
N SER A 117 0.96 -0.32 11.29
CA SER A 117 -0.26 0.29 10.77
C SER A 117 -0.89 -0.49 9.60
N LYS A 118 -0.05 -1.09 8.73
CA LYS A 118 -0.54 -1.97 7.65
C LYS A 118 -1.16 -3.27 8.21
N LEU A 119 -0.55 -3.89 9.21
CA LEU A 119 -1.13 -5.07 9.87
C LEU A 119 -2.47 -4.75 10.54
N GLU A 120 -2.55 -3.65 11.27
CA GLU A 120 -3.80 -3.21 11.92
C GLU A 120 -4.92 -2.99 10.89
N ALA A 121 -4.59 -2.39 9.72
CA ALA A 121 -5.53 -2.27 8.61
C ALA A 121 -5.97 -3.63 8.06
N GLU A 122 -5.06 -4.59 7.86
CA GLU A 122 -5.41 -5.94 7.43
C GLU A 122 -6.37 -6.65 8.40
N ILE A 123 -6.13 -6.52 9.70
CA ILE A 123 -6.99 -7.10 10.74
C ILE A 123 -8.39 -6.49 10.66
N GLY A 124 -8.49 -5.17 10.58
CA GLY A 124 -9.77 -4.47 10.45
C GLY A 124 -10.51 -4.81 9.17
N LEU A 125 -9.83 -4.85 8.02
CA LEU A 125 -10.40 -5.25 6.73
C LEU A 125 -10.97 -6.67 6.75
N ARG A 126 -10.26 -7.62 7.37
CA ARG A 126 -10.77 -8.99 7.58
C ARG A 126 -12.01 -9.02 8.49
N ALA A 127 -12.09 -8.13 9.48
CA ALA A 127 -13.27 -8.01 10.33
C ALA A 127 -14.46 -7.42 9.56
N ILE A 128 -14.24 -6.44 8.69
CA ILE A 128 -15.28 -5.89 7.80
C ILE A 128 -15.78 -6.98 6.84
N ALA A 129 -14.88 -7.70 6.16
CA ALA A 129 -15.23 -8.79 5.25
C ALA A 129 -16.09 -9.89 5.92
N LYS A 130 -15.83 -10.19 7.20
CA LYS A 130 -16.62 -11.21 7.94
C LYS A 130 -18.05 -10.80 8.24
N ARG A 131 -18.36 -9.51 8.30
CA ARG A 131 -19.69 -9.00 8.69
C ARG A 131 -20.45 -8.30 7.54
N THR A 132 -19.83 -8.21 6.39
CA THR A 132 -20.41 -7.59 5.19
C THR A 132 -20.24 -8.54 3.99
N SER A 133 -20.79 -8.15 2.83
CA SER A 133 -20.57 -8.86 1.56
C SER A 133 -19.29 -8.41 0.82
N LEU A 134 -18.48 -7.51 1.40
CA LEU A 134 -17.27 -7.00 0.78
C LEU A 134 -16.20 -8.08 0.69
N ASP A 135 -15.82 -8.46 -0.53
CA ASP A 135 -14.67 -9.34 -0.77
C ASP A 135 -13.37 -8.53 -0.60
N VAL A 136 -12.46 -9.00 0.25
CA VAL A 136 -11.22 -8.27 0.57
C VAL A 136 -10.00 -9.05 0.11
N VAL A 137 -9.26 -8.47 -0.82
CA VAL A 137 -7.97 -8.99 -1.31
C VAL A 137 -6.83 -8.18 -0.68
N ILE A 138 -5.91 -8.85 0.02
CA ILE A 138 -4.75 -8.23 0.67
C ILE A 138 -3.48 -8.66 -0.06
N ILE A 139 -2.76 -7.69 -0.63
CA ILE A 139 -1.50 -7.92 -1.34
C ILE A 139 -0.35 -7.43 -0.47
N ARG A 140 0.64 -8.29 -0.17
CA ARG A 140 1.87 -7.96 0.57
C ARG A 140 3.08 -7.99 -0.37
N PRO A 141 3.31 -6.95 -1.17
CA PRO A 141 4.45 -6.94 -2.08
C PRO A 141 5.77 -6.82 -1.31
N PRO A 142 6.86 -7.40 -1.85
CA PRO A 142 8.22 -7.04 -1.44
C PRO A 142 8.54 -5.63 -1.94
N ALA A 143 9.83 -5.22 -1.86
CA ALA A 143 10.24 -3.92 -2.38
C ALA A 143 9.93 -3.81 -3.88
N ILE A 144 9.13 -2.82 -4.23
CA ILE A 144 8.73 -2.54 -5.62
C ILE A 144 9.80 -1.66 -6.26
N TYR A 145 10.21 -2.02 -7.47
CA TYR A 145 11.13 -1.21 -8.27
C TYR A 145 10.53 -0.86 -9.63
N GLY A 146 11.00 0.24 -10.22
CA GLY A 146 10.56 0.71 -11.51
C GLY A 146 11.16 2.07 -11.83
N LYS A 147 10.78 2.66 -12.96
CA LYS A 147 11.23 4.00 -13.35
C LYS A 147 10.86 5.02 -12.24
N ASN A 148 11.84 5.82 -11.81
CA ASN A 148 11.68 6.81 -10.75
C ASN A 148 11.36 6.23 -9.35
N ALA A 149 11.71 4.97 -9.08
CA ALA A 149 11.50 4.36 -7.76
C ALA A 149 12.15 5.20 -6.66
N PRO A 150 11.41 5.57 -5.60
CA PRO A 150 11.96 6.36 -4.50
C PRO A 150 12.88 5.51 -3.59
N GLY A 151 13.62 6.21 -2.73
CA GLY A 151 14.42 5.57 -1.66
C GLY A 151 15.71 4.93 -2.15
N ASN A 152 16.14 3.87 -1.46
CA ASN A 152 17.47 3.27 -1.65
C ASN A 152 17.68 2.69 -3.05
N PHE A 153 16.63 2.22 -3.72
CA PHE A 153 16.76 1.66 -5.08
C PHE A 153 17.17 2.73 -6.08
N GLY A 154 16.51 3.89 -6.06
CA GLY A 154 16.88 5.02 -6.92
C GLY A 154 18.29 5.56 -6.64
N LEU A 155 18.74 5.51 -5.36
CA LEU A 155 20.10 5.89 -5.00
C LEU A 155 21.14 4.91 -5.57
N ILE A 156 20.89 3.61 -5.49
CA ILE A 156 21.74 2.56 -6.08
C ILE A 156 21.81 2.74 -7.60
N GLU A 157 20.68 2.92 -8.27
CA GLU A 157 20.61 3.19 -9.71
C GLU A 157 21.47 4.41 -10.09
N LYS A 158 21.34 5.51 -9.33
CA LYS A 158 22.14 6.73 -9.55
C LYS A 158 23.64 6.46 -9.43
N PHE A 159 24.09 5.74 -8.40
CA PHE A 159 25.51 5.42 -8.22
C PHE A 159 26.05 4.53 -9.35
N ILE A 160 25.29 3.51 -9.77
CA ILE A 160 25.66 2.66 -10.91
C ILE A 160 25.79 3.50 -12.18
N ARG A 161 24.85 4.40 -12.43
CA ARG A 161 24.79 5.23 -13.63
C ARG A 161 25.99 6.19 -13.74
N ILE A 162 26.51 6.70 -12.62
CA ILE A 162 27.70 7.58 -12.57
C ILE A 162 29.01 6.81 -12.36
N GLY A 163 28.97 5.48 -12.36
CA GLY A 163 30.17 4.63 -12.29
C GLY A 163 30.85 4.58 -10.92
N ILE A 164 30.17 4.97 -9.84
CA ILE A 164 30.75 4.88 -8.48
C ILE A 164 30.67 3.43 -7.99
N PRO A 165 31.81 2.80 -7.61
CA PRO A 165 31.80 1.47 -7.05
C PRO A 165 31.05 1.44 -5.71
N LEU A 166 30.08 0.53 -5.59
CA LEU A 166 29.35 0.34 -4.34
C LEU A 166 30.14 -0.59 -3.41
N PRO A 167 30.38 -0.21 -2.14
CA PRO A 167 31.12 -1.04 -1.18
C PRO A 167 30.25 -2.15 -0.60
N VAL A 168 29.61 -2.94 -1.48
CA VAL A 168 28.62 -3.98 -1.09
C VAL A 168 29.14 -5.41 -1.31
N GLY A 169 30.38 -5.59 -1.77
CA GLY A 169 30.93 -6.89 -2.16
C GLY A 169 31.01 -7.92 -1.03
N SER A 170 31.08 -7.50 0.23
CA SER A 170 31.07 -8.38 1.39
C SER A 170 29.69 -8.57 2.03
N ILE A 171 28.66 -7.92 1.51
CA ILE A 171 27.30 -8.00 2.07
C ILE A 171 26.58 -9.21 1.49
N ASN A 172 26.42 -10.25 2.30
CA ASN A 172 25.62 -11.43 1.93
C ASN A 172 24.14 -11.21 2.32
N ASN A 173 23.45 -10.36 1.58
CA ASN A 173 22.03 -10.07 1.77
C ASN A 173 21.23 -10.46 0.53
N LYS A 174 20.13 -11.18 0.73
CA LYS A 174 19.17 -11.53 -0.32
C LYS A 174 17.86 -10.81 -0.06
N ARG A 175 17.32 -10.13 -1.06
CA ARG A 175 16.03 -9.45 -0.99
C ARG A 175 15.17 -9.82 -2.19
N SER A 176 13.90 -10.07 -1.95
CA SER A 176 12.92 -10.17 -3.01
C SER A 176 12.58 -8.77 -3.51
N LEU A 177 12.49 -8.64 -4.82
CA LEU A 177 12.09 -7.41 -5.50
C LEU A 177 10.99 -7.76 -6.51
N VAL A 178 10.10 -6.83 -6.78
CA VAL A 178 9.06 -6.97 -7.81
C VAL A 178 9.00 -5.73 -8.69
N ALA A 179 8.92 -5.90 -10.00
CA ALA A 179 8.74 -4.80 -10.93
C ALA A 179 7.35 -4.17 -10.75
N ILE A 180 7.25 -2.85 -10.89
CA ILE A 180 5.96 -2.13 -10.78
C ILE A 180 4.94 -2.66 -11.80
N GLU A 181 5.37 -2.97 -13.01
CA GLU A 181 4.54 -3.52 -14.08
C GLU A 181 3.91 -4.86 -13.68
N ASN A 182 4.66 -5.71 -12.97
CA ASN A 182 4.15 -6.99 -12.48
C ASN A 182 3.13 -6.78 -11.34
N VAL A 183 3.35 -5.78 -10.47
CA VAL A 183 2.36 -5.44 -9.42
C VAL A 183 1.08 -4.94 -10.05
N VAL A 184 1.16 -4.06 -11.04
CA VAL A 184 -0.01 -3.53 -11.78
C VAL A 184 -0.76 -4.67 -12.47
N SER A 185 -0.05 -5.54 -13.19
CA SER A 185 -0.67 -6.72 -13.84
C SER A 185 -1.35 -7.64 -12.84
N PHE A 186 -0.73 -7.86 -11.67
CA PHE A 186 -1.32 -8.69 -10.62
C PHE A 186 -2.58 -8.06 -10.00
N ILE A 187 -2.57 -6.73 -9.78
CA ILE A 187 -3.76 -6.00 -9.32
C ILE A 187 -4.89 -6.13 -10.35
N ALA A 188 -4.59 -5.99 -11.65
CA ALA A 188 -5.58 -6.17 -12.71
C ALA A 188 -6.23 -7.57 -12.65
N VAL A 189 -5.45 -8.62 -12.46
CA VAL A 189 -5.97 -9.99 -12.26
C VAL A 189 -6.87 -10.06 -11.01
N CYS A 190 -6.49 -9.40 -9.90
CA CYS A 190 -7.30 -9.37 -8.68
C CYS A 190 -8.62 -8.59 -8.84
N ILE A 191 -8.71 -7.67 -9.80
CA ILE A 191 -9.97 -6.98 -10.13
C ILE A 191 -10.96 -7.93 -10.81
N GLU A 192 -10.46 -8.81 -11.70
CA GLU A 192 -11.29 -9.67 -12.55
C GLU A 192 -11.67 -11.00 -11.89
N HIS A 193 -10.86 -11.51 -10.96
CA HIS A 193 -10.94 -12.85 -10.35
C HIS A 193 -11.00 -12.82 -8.83
#